data_f4f9e2a5e6e36cc0bb847df0f08042ec
#
_entry.id   f4f9e2a5e6e36cc0bb847df0f08042ec
#
_cell.length_a   1.000
_cell.length_b   1.000
_cell.length_c   1.000
_cell.angle_alpha   90.00
_cell.angle_beta   90.00
_cell.angle_gamma   90.00
#
_symmetry.space_group_name_H-M   'P 1'
#
loop_
_entity.id
_entity.type
_entity.pdbx_description
1 polymer ?
#
loop_
_entity_poly.entity_id
_entity_poly.type
_entity_poly.pdbx_seq_one_letter_code
_entity_poly.pdbx_strand_id
1 'polypeptide(L)'
;MPKELLMTPPLISIVIANYNYAHFIPKAIESVLSQDDPNFELIVVDNASTDTSWEVIGSYAAVDERLRAFRNESNIGIVRNHNRGLREARGSYVMFLSADDFFLPGHLRTLRAILAENPTCDVAYTNAYACDINGIPFGIRAMMGEPSVDTAVPRDDLGHLMAACYLCLPTMLIPMRYFDESGPLDEAFNIAFDWEIALRMAFAGARFATRRSPTVSVRFHETQASSEGNYYKNGRDLFESLALLEKFVTPENAARLRVAAPTFLNIFGMKTSWLNDPENASDQNASYRKRIALVQENVRAIAGQGPFARRDEPHVAVIVLSGGHFHLLYEAIASLAAQTYTNWHAYVVRETGFDQRALLATIAGFDERVSYIDAHGFTGQCARLLAADLIDGDLVAYLDEDNTWAPSHLALAVAALRTSGAHAVSSRSRLCIDHIVNQRRQTLARNDELFRGERNEGGQFVGCAVPLNAVVHDRIAFAGMSHFACASRIIEEWAFLLQLQQFGEVAAIDETTVDVHAHLALENQSLAGTIGLYGQLLEEIYARTPMPDERIRVGRANQRTLAAGLPDIFARAGGTPQGVFDIYSVVTGALAMRQIPS
;
A
#
# COMPACT_ATOMS: atom_id res chain seq x y z
N MET A 1 11.73 47.17 6.54
CA MET A 1 11.63 45.80 6.06
C MET A 1 12.93 45.11 6.44
N PRO A 2 12.93 44.09 7.32
CA PRO A 2 14.14 43.35 7.57
C PRO A 2 14.46 42.53 6.30
N LYS A 3 15.71 42.61 5.82
CA LYS A 3 16.25 41.68 4.85
C LYS A 3 16.15 40.30 5.48
N GLU A 4 15.22 39.45 5.00
CA GLU A 4 15.34 38.01 5.16
C GLU A 4 16.77 37.64 4.70
N LEU A 5 17.57 37.12 5.61
CA LEU A 5 18.81 36.44 5.26
C LEU A 5 18.39 35.33 4.28
N LEU A 6 18.69 35.52 3.02
CA LEU A 6 18.66 34.46 2.02
C LEU A 6 19.69 33.43 2.50
N MET A 7 19.23 32.45 3.29
CA MET A 7 20.05 31.30 3.65
C MET A 7 20.45 30.62 2.35
N THR A 8 21.74 30.51 2.11
CA THR A 8 22.23 29.73 0.97
C THR A 8 21.68 28.32 1.12
N PRO A 9 21.03 27.73 0.09
CA PRO A 9 20.49 26.38 0.19
C PRO A 9 21.64 25.41 0.54
N PRO A 10 21.37 24.34 1.30
CA PRO A 10 22.41 23.40 1.70
C PRO A 10 23.08 22.74 0.49
N LEU A 11 24.39 22.52 0.56
CA LEU A 11 25.19 21.90 -0.51
C LEU A 11 24.70 20.46 -0.76
N ILE A 12 24.60 20.09 -2.03
CA ILE A 12 24.32 18.72 -2.49
C ILE A 12 25.61 18.11 -3.04
N SER A 13 26.06 16.99 -2.51
CA SER A 13 27.14 16.19 -3.10
C SER A 13 26.55 15.14 -4.02
N ILE A 14 26.94 15.15 -5.29
CA ILE A 14 26.51 14.16 -6.28
C ILE A 14 27.67 13.22 -6.55
N VAL A 15 27.50 11.93 -6.30
CA VAL A 15 28.53 10.90 -6.45
C VAL A 15 28.22 10.06 -7.68
N ILE A 16 29.17 10.01 -8.63
CA ILE A 16 29.14 9.10 -9.77
C ILE A 16 30.21 8.03 -9.57
N ALA A 17 29.80 6.76 -9.51
CA ALA A 17 30.70 5.61 -9.53
C ALA A 17 30.83 5.09 -10.96
N ASN A 18 32.07 5.09 -11.49
CA ASN A 18 32.38 4.67 -12.86
C ASN A 18 33.25 3.41 -12.90
N TYR A 19 32.98 2.52 -13.85
CA TYR A 19 33.86 1.43 -14.25
C TYR A 19 33.62 1.01 -15.70
N ASN A 20 34.56 1.29 -16.60
CA ASN A 20 34.49 0.93 -18.03
C ASN A 20 33.27 1.48 -18.78
N TYR A 21 32.86 2.71 -18.48
CA TYR A 21 31.72 3.39 -19.11
C TYR A 21 32.13 4.68 -19.86
N ALA A 22 33.29 4.66 -20.54
CA ALA A 22 33.82 5.82 -21.30
C ALA A 22 32.80 6.43 -22.27
N HIS A 23 31.88 5.63 -22.84
CA HIS A 23 30.88 6.09 -23.78
C HIS A 23 29.62 6.67 -23.13
N PHE A 24 29.35 6.38 -21.85
CA PHE A 24 28.20 6.89 -21.10
C PHE A 24 28.54 8.07 -20.19
N ILE A 25 29.72 8.03 -19.54
CA ILE A 25 30.13 8.97 -18.49
C ILE A 25 30.08 10.44 -18.93
N PRO A 26 30.38 10.84 -20.19
CA PRO A 26 30.20 12.22 -20.63
C PRO A 26 28.80 12.74 -20.40
N LYS A 27 27.79 11.96 -20.81
CA LYS A 27 26.38 12.35 -20.66
C LYS A 27 25.97 12.46 -19.19
N ALA A 28 26.45 11.57 -18.34
CA ALA A 28 26.19 11.61 -16.89
C ALA A 28 26.76 12.91 -16.28
N ILE A 29 28.05 13.21 -16.54
CA ILE A 29 28.73 14.42 -16.06
C ILE A 29 28.02 15.69 -16.57
N GLU A 30 27.78 15.80 -17.86
CA GLU A 30 27.14 16.96 -18.49
C GLU A 30 25.74 17.21 -17.93
N SER A 31 24.98 16.14 -17.65
CA SER A 31 23.65 16.23 -17.09
C SER A 31 23.61 16.83 -15.69
N VAL A 32 24.66 16.59 -14.89
CA VAL A 32 24.84 17.18 -13.56
C VAL A 32 25.33 18.63 -13.68
N LEU A 33 26.41 18.87 -14.44
CA LEU A 33 27.01 20.21 -14.55
C LEU A 33 26.07 21.24 -15.18
N SER A 34 25.11 20.81 -16.00
CA SER A 34 24.11 21.66 -16.64
C SER A 34 22.86 21.93 -15.79
N GLN A 35 22.79 21.43 -14.53
CA GLN A 35 21.67 21.73 -13.66
C GLN A 35 21.62 23.22 -13.31
N ASP A 36 20.40 23.74 -13.22
CA ASP A 36 20.13 25.16 -12.93
C ASP A 36 20.23 25.53 -11.41
N ASP A 37 20.59 24.57 -10.55
CA ASP A 37 20.93 24.80 -9.14
C ASP A 37 22.44 24.99 -9.02
N PRO A 38 22.94 26.11 -8.52
CA PRO A 38 24.39 26.36 -8.46
C PRO A 38 25.06 25.70 -7.25
N ASN A 39 24.30 25.25 -6.25
CA ASN A 39 24.87 24.82 -4.97
C ASN A 39 24.99 23.29 -4.86
N PHE A 40 25.86 22.73 -5.69
CA PHE A 40 26.26 21.33 -5.65
C PHE A 40 27.75 21.16 -5.92
N GLU A 41 28.31 20.02 -5.51
CA GLU A 41 29.58 19.48 -5.98
C GLU A 41 29.36 18.15 -6.69
N LEU A 42 30.18 17.82 -7.65
CA LEU A 42 30.19 16.55 -8.37
C LEU A 42 31.45 15.77 -8.04
N ILE A 43 31.29 14.56 -7.55
CA ILE A 43 32.37 13.65 -7.18
C ILE A 43 32.32 12.45 -8.11
N VAL A 44 33.35 12.26 -8.94
CA VAL A 44 33.41 11.12 -9.86
C VAL A 44 34.53 10.19 -9.40
N VAL A 45 34.20 8.93 -9.13
CA VAL A 45 35.14 7.92 -8.68
C VAL A 45 35.28 6.84 -9.74
N ASP A 46 36.47 6.81 -10.39
CA ASP A 46 36.82 5.77 -11.35
C ASP A 46 37.37 4.53 -10.63
N ASN A 47 36.74 3.39 -10.87
CA ASN A 47 37.07 2.11 -10.21
C ASN A 47 38.18 1.32 -10.93
N ALA A 48 39.29 1.99 -11.29
CA ALA A 48 40.40 1.44 -12.09
C ALA A 48 39.94 0.95 -13.47
N SER A 49 39.19 1.79 -14.20
CA SER A 49 38.77 1.49 -15.58
C SER A 49 39.99 1.20 -16.48
N THR A 50 39.76 0.25 -17.41
CA THR A 50 40.72 -0.18 -18.41
C THR A 50 40.46 0.41 -19.79
N ASP A 51 39.32 1.11 -19.94
CA ASP A 51 38.99 1.91 -21.11
C ASP A 51 39.43 3.39 -20.93
N THR A 52 38.99 4.27 -21.81
CA THR A 52 39.32 5.70 -21.77
C THR A 52 38.50 6.52 -20.75
N SER A 53 37.78 5.86 -19.81
CA SER A 53 36.94 6.56 -18.82
C SER A 53 37.72 7.59 -18.02
N TRP A 54 38.93 7.24 -17.55
CA TRP A 54 39.72 8.14 -16.70
C TRP A 54 40.18 9.41 -17.42
N GLU A 55 40.60 9.28 -18.68
CA GLU A 55 40.97 10.42 -19.53
C GLU A 55 39.76 11.33 -19.78
N VAL A 56 38.62 10.76 -20.03
CA VAL A 56 37.37 11.51 -20.20
C VAL A 56 37.02 12.28 -18.93
N ILE A 57 36.99 11.62 -17.77
CA ILE A 57 36.68 12.24 -16.47
C ILE A 57 37.65 13.39 -16.20
N GLY A 58 38.95 13.15 -16.44
CA GLY A 58 40.00 14.15 -16.26
C GLY A 58 39.81 15.40 -17.11
N SER A 59 39.29 15.26 -18.33
CA SER A 59 39.03 16.39 -19.21
C SER A 59 37.93 17.33 -18.67
N TYR A 60 36.88 16.79 -18.04
CA TYR A 60 35.83 17.59 -17.39
C TYR A 60 36.34 18.22 -16.07
N ALA A 61 37.10 17.48 -15.27
CA ALA A 61 37.64 17.98 -14.01
C ALA A 61 38.65 19.14 -14.22
N ALA A 62 39.28 19.22 -15.39
CA ALA A 62 40.21 20.31 -15.73
C ALA A 62 39.49 21.64 -16.06
N VAL A 63 38.19 21.62 -16.36
CA VAL A 63 37.44 22.80 -16.83
C VAL A 63 36.31 23.25 -15.90
N ASP A 64 35.84 22.39 -14.98
CA ASP A 64 34.77 22.74 -14.03
C ASP A 64 35.21 22.42 -12.59
N GLU A 65 35.41 23.44 -11.76
CA GLU A 65 35.88 23.33 -10.38
C GLU A 65 34.88 22.61 -9.44
N ARG A 66 33.62 22.51 -9.84
CA ARG A 66 32.61 21.76 -9.08
C ARG A 66 32.83 20.25 -9.17
N LEU A 67 33.60 19.77 -10.18
CA LEU A 67 33.91 18.36 -10.37
C LEU A 67 35.24 17.99 -9.72
N ARG A 68 35.19 17.00 -8.84
CA ARG A 68 36.36 16.39 -8.20
C ARG A 68 36.45 14.92 -8.64
N ALA A 69 37.58 14.56 -9.24
CA ALA A 69 37.81 13.21 -9.77
C ALA A 69 38.76 12.41 -8.88
N PHE A 70 38.43 11.16 -8.64
CA PHE A 70 39.21 10.20 -7.87
C PHE A 70 39.37 8.91 -8.65
N ARG A 71 40.49 8.22 -8.54
CA ARG A 71 40.72 6.91 -9.14
C ARG A 71 41.15 5.91 -8.08
N ASN A 72 40.63 4.70 -8.14
CA ASN A 72 41.07 3.57 -7.34
C ASN A 72 42.28 2.91 -7.97
N GLU A 73 43.13 2.28 -7.16
CA GLU A 73 44.28 1.52 -7.65
C GLU A 73 43.89 0.21 -8.32
N SER A 74 42.74 -0.36 -7.91
CA SER A 74 42.16 -1.58 -8.46
C SER A 74 40.64 -1.51 -8.40
N ASN A 75 39.94 -2.38 -9.15
CA ASN A 75 38.48 -2.51 -9.04
C ASN A 75 38.09 -3.09 -7.67
N ILE A 76 37.49 -2.27 -6.82
CA ILE A 76 37.08 -2.60 -5.45
C ILE A 76 35.60 -2.96 -5.32
N GLY A 77 34.86 -3.05 -6.44
CA GLY A 77 33.42 -3.33 -6.47
C GLY A 77 32.57 -2.05 -6.40
N ILE A 78 31.30 -2.18 -6.79
CA ILE A 78 30.39 -1.04 -6.97
C ILE A 78 30.12 -0.28 -5.66
N VAL A 79 29.77 -0.99 -4.59
CA VAL A 79 29.39 -0.38 -3.31
C VAL A 79 30.55 0.35 -2.64
N ARG A 80 31.75 -0.27 -2.63
CA ARG A 80 32.97 0.37 -2.12
C ARG A 80 33.35 1.60 -2.93
N ASN A 81 33.09 1.57 -4.25
CA ASN A 81 33.34 2.70 -5.12
C ASN A 81 32.42 3.88 -4.78
N HIS A 82 31.12 3.62 -4.56
CA HIS A 82 30.20 4.63 -4.04
C HIS A 82 30.59 5.14 -2.66
N ASN A 83 30.98 4.25 -1.74
CA ASN A 83 31.44 4.61 -0.40
C ASN A 83 32.69 5.47 -0.41
N ARG A 84 33.58 5.28 -1.40
CA ARG A 84 34.73 6.19 -1.57
C ARG A 84 34.26 7.59 -1.94
N GLY A 85 33.32 7.73 -2.87
CA GLY A 85 32.74 9.02 -3.22
C GLY A 85 32.00 9.66 -2.04
N LEU A 86 31.27 8.87 -1.26
CA LEU A 86 30.58 9.32 -0.05
C LEU A 86 31.55 9.92 0.98
N ARG A 87 32.75 9.32 1.19
CA ARG A 87 33.78 9.87 2.10
C ARG A 87 34.33 11.21 1.64
N GLU A 88 34.30 11.49 0.36
CA GLU A 88 34.77 12.76 -0.21
C GLU A 88 33.66 13.84 -0.21
N ALA A 89 32.41 13.47 0.06
CA ALA A 89 31.26 14.37 0.05
C ALA A 89 31.31 15.39 1.21
N ARG A 90 30.92 16.64 0.92
CA ARG A 90 30.93 17.78 1.86
C ARG A 90 29.56 18.37 2.06
N GLY A 91 28.58 17.90 1.28
CA GLY A 91 27.20 18.38 1.29
C GLY A 91 26.41 17.91 2.50
N SER A 92 25.39 18.68 2.87
CA SER A 92 24.38 18.26 3.84
C SER A 92 23.45 17.20 3.28
N TYR A 93 23.42 17.08 1.95
CA TYR A 93 22.69 16.05 1.20
C TYR A 93 23.63 15.34 0.23
N VAL A 94 23.33 14.09 -0.04
CA VAL A 94 24.03 13.30 -1.04
C VAL A 94 23.05 12.68 -2.03
N MET A 95 23.50 12.55 -3.27
CA MET A 95 22.84 11.81 -4.34
C MET A 95 23.85 10.88 -5.00
N PHE A 96 23.38 9.76 -5.52
CA PHE A 96 24.19 8.83 -6.28
C PHE A 96 23.63 8.71 -7.69
N LEU A 97 24.48 8.85 -8.68
CA LEU A 97 24.14 8.69 -10.08
C LEU A 97 25.02 7.60 -10.68
N SER A 98 24.43 6.61 -11.35
CA SER A 98 25.18 5.62 -12.11
C SER A 98 25.82 6.27 -13.34
N ALA A 99 27.00 5.80 -13.75
CA ALA A 99 27.72 6.40 -14.87
C ALA A 99 27.02 6.22 -16.24
N ASP A 100 26.09 5.28 -16.33
CA ASP A 100 25.24 5.01 -17.50
C ASP A 100 23.91 5.79 -17.51
N ASP A 101 23.52 6.43 -16.38
CA ASP A 101 22.30 7.22 -16.24
C ASP A 101 22.54 8.72 -16.42
N PHE A 102 21.46 9.52 -16.46
CA PHE A 102 21.60 10.98 -16.52
C PHE A 102 20.39 11.72 -15.95
N PHE A 103 20.64 12.91 -15.40
CA PHE A 103 19.61 13.82 -14.93
C PHE A 103 18.95 14.55 -16.09
N LEU A 104 17.65 14.86 -15.93
CA LEU A 104 16.95 15.78 -16.80
C LEU A 104 17.07 17.22 -16.26
N PRO A 105 16.86 18.26 -17.10
CA PRO A 105 16.88 19.64 -16.64
C PRO A 105 15.93 19.90 -15.47
N GLY A 106 16.40 20.59 -14.43
CA GLY A 106 15.60 20.96 -13.27
C GLY A 106 15.43 19.88 -12.21
N HIS A 107 16.16 18.76 -12.28
CA HIS A 107 16.09 17.69 -11.30
C HIS A 107 16.40 18.18 -9.87
N LEU A 108 17.52 18.84 -9.66
CA LEU A 108 17.92 19.37 -8.34
C LEU A 108 16.90 20.38 -7.81
N ARG A 109 16.45 21.30 -8.66
CA ARG A 109 15.41 22.28 -8.29
C ARG A 109 14.12 21.60 -7.85
N THR A 110 13.70 20.54 -8.55
CA THR A 110 12.49 19.79 -8.21
C THR A 110 12.61 19.15 -6.82
N LEU A 111 13.73 18.50 -6.51
CA LEU A 111 13.96 17.89 -5.21
C LEU A 111 14.00 18.92 -4.08
N ARG A 112 14.63 20.08 -4.28
CA ARG A 112 14.61 21.16 -3.30
C ARG A 112 13.21 21.73 -3.08
N ALA A 113 12.42 21.85 -4.14
CA ALA A 113 11.05 22.31 -4.03
C ALA A 113 10.19 21.35 -3.19
N ILE A 114 10.35 20.03 -3.37
CA ILE A 114 9.68 19.03 -2.53
C ILE A 114 10.01 19.23 -1.04
N LEU A 115 11.30 19.41 -0.70
CA LEU A 115 11.71 19.65 0.69
C LEU A 115 11.19 20.98 1.24
N ALA A 116 11.23 22.04 0.44
CA ALA A 116 10.77 23.36 0.85
C ALA A 116 9.25 23.42 1.11
N GLU A 117 8.48 22.71 0.30
CA GLU A 117 7.03 22.59 0.44
C GLU A 117 6.62 21.68 1.61
N ASN A 118 7.53 20.82 2.07
CA ASN A 118 7.28 19.77 3.07
C ASN A 118 8.31 19.79 4.19
N PRO A 119 8.22 20.68 5.17
CA PRO A 119 9.22 20.85 6.25
C PRO A 119 9.46 19.59 7.10
N THR A 120 8.52 18.65 7.12
CA THR A 120 8.63 17.37 7.83
C THR A 120 9.14 16.23 6.95
N CYS A 121 9.47 16.51 5.68
CA CYS A 121 10.07 15.54 4.77
C CYS A 121 11.56 15.37 5.07
N ASP A 122 12.01 14.14 5.14
CA ASP A 122 13.42 13.80 5.27
C ASP A 122 14.05 13.53 3.90
N VAL A 123 13.40 12.70 3.10
CA VAL A 123 13.92 12.23 1.81
C VAL A 123 12.96 12.62 0.69
N ALA A 124 13.42 13.51 -0.19
CA ALA A 124 12.71 13.86 -1.41
C ALA A 124 13.13 12.93 -2.55
N TYR A 125 12.18 12.49 -3.37
CA TYR A 125 12.48 11.70 -4.56
C TYR A 125 11.53 12.04 -5.72
N THR A 126 11.93 11.63 -6.93
CA THR A 126 11.15 11.78 -8.15
C THR A 126 11.02 10.43 -8.86
N ASN A 127 10.33 10.41 -9.98
CA ASN A 127 10.32 9.25 -10.86
C ASN A 127 11.44 9.30 -11.90
N ALA A 128 11.66 8.19 -12.62
CA ALA A 128 12.61 8.08 -13.70
C ALA A 128 11.96 7.57 -14.99
N TYR A 129 12.50 7.98 -16.14
CA TYR A 129 12.25 7.30 -17.40
C TYR A 129 13.10 6.04 -17.50
N ALA A 130 12.50 4.96 -18.04
CA ALA A 130 13.22 3.82 -18.57
C ALA A 130 13.64 4.15 -20.01
N CYS A 131 14.94 4.08 -20.31
CA CYS A 131 15.50 4.45 -21.60
C CYS A 131 16.27 3.28 -22.21
N ASP A 132 16.37 3.27 -23.53
CA ASP A 132 17.29 2.36 -24.24
C ASP A 132 18.75 2.79 -24.06
N ILE A 133 19.69 2.05 -24.65
CA ILE A 133 21.13 2.32 -24.59
C ILE A 133 21.51 3.72 -25.11
N ASN A 134 20.71 4.27 -26.04
CA ASN A 134 20.92 5.61 -26.61
C ASN A 134 20.31 6.72 -25.73
N GLY A 135 19.59 6.35 -24.65
CA GLY A 135 18.89 7.29 -23.78
C GLY A 135 17.53 7.74 -24.30
N ILE A 136 16.93 6.97 -25.25
CA ILE A 136 15.59 7.24 -25.76
C ILE A 136 14.57 6.61 -24.80
N PRO A 137 13.66 7.40 -24.19
CA PRO A 137 12.65 6.87 -23.29
C PRO A 137 11.68 5.94 -24.00
N PHE A 138 11.38 4.79 -23.40
CA PHE A 138 10.33 3.86 -23.84
C PHE A 138 9.23 3.67 -22.80
N GLY A 139 9.37 4.25 -21.60
CA GLY A 139 8.38 4.20 -20.53
C GLY A 139 8.81 4.95 -19.28
N ILE A 140 7.91 5.03 -18.30
CA ILE A 140 8.23 5.45 -16.93
C ILE A 140 8.65 4.20 -16.16
N ARG A 141 9.73 4.31 -15.38
CA ARG A 141 10.17 3.23 -14.50
C ARG A 141 9.18 3.07 -13.36
N ALA A 142 8.19 2.21 -13.57
CA ALA A 142 7.24 1.83 -12.52
C ALA A 142 7.72 0.56 -11.84
N MET A 143 7.74 0.54 -10.50
CA MET A 143 8.11 -0.62 -9.71
C MET A 143 6.90 -1.11 -8.90
N MET A 144 6.77 -2.43 -8.79
CA MET A 144 5.77 -3.02 -7.91
C MET A 144 6.01 -2.55 -6.46
N GLY A 145 4.95 -2.17 -5.77
CA GLY A 145 5.03 -1.66 -4.40
C GLY A 145 5.18 -0.14 -4.30
N GLU A 146 5.38 0.56 -5.42
CA GLU A 146 5.37 2.02 -5.41
C GLU A 146 3.98 2.52 -4.96
N PRO A 147 3.93 3.44 -3.98
CA PRO A 147 2.65 4.03 -3.56
C PRO A 147 1.95 4.71 -4.72
N SER A 148 0.66 4.45 -4.91
CA SER A 148 -0.10 4.90 -6.08
C SER A 148 -0.39 6.40 -6.12
N VAL A 149 0.04 7.16 -5.12
CA VAL A 149 -0.35 8.55 -4.92
C VAL A 149 0.83 9.50 -5.12
N ASP A 150 0.61 10.55 -5.90
CA ASP A 150 1.49 11.72 -5.96
C ASP A 150 1.23 12.53 -4.70
N THR A 151 1.97 12.25 -3.63
CA THR A 151 1.75 12.89 -2.35
C THR A 151 2.75 14.00 -2.14
N ALA A 152 2.26 15.23 -2.17
CA ALA A 152 2.94 16.37 -1.57
C ALA A 152 3.05 16.23 -0.03
N VAL A 153 2.47 15.18 0.58
CA VAL A 153 2.51 14.96 2.04
C VAL A 153 3.58 13.93 2.37
N PRO A 154 4.53 14.23 3.27
CA PRO A 154 5.55 13.29 3.71
C PRO A 154 4.95 12.05 4.38
N ARG A 155 5.36 10.86 3.96
CA ARG A 155 4.80 9.57 4.40
C ARG A 155 5.83 8.67 5.04
N ASP A 156 5.34 7.75 5.87
CA ASP A 156 6.07 6.60 6.35
C ASP A 156 5.89 5.44 5.34
N ASP A 157 6.86 5.27 4.47
CA ASP A 157 6.79 4.28 3.39
C ASP A 157 7.39 2.91 3.79
N LEU A 158 7.65 2.65 5.06
CA LEU A 158 8.36 1.45 5.51
C LEU A 158 7.73 0.14 5.01
N GLY A 159 6.40 0.01 5.07
CA GLY A 159 5.72 -1.22 4.62
C GLY A 159 5.88 -1.47 3.12
N HIS A 160 5.81 -0.43 2.31
CA HIS A 160 6.06 -0.48 0.86
C HIS A 160 7.51 -0.82 0.56
N LEU A 161 8.45 -0.16 1.23
CA LEU A 161 9.89 -0.39 1.05
C LEU A 161 10.32 -1.79 1.52
N MET A 162 9.72 -2.35 2.56
CA MET A 162 9.96 -3.74 2.94
C MET A 162 9.52 -4.72 1.85
N ALA A 163 8.44 -4.43 1.14
CA ALA A 163 7.92 -5.32 0.11
C ALA A 163 8.68 -5.24 -1.21
N ALA A 164 9.19 -4.06 -1.59
CA ALA A 164 9.93 -3.86 -2.83
C ALA A 164 10.76 -2.57 -2.80
N CYS A 165 11.93 -2.59 -3.46
CA CYS A 165 12.69 -1.39 -3.74
C CYS A 165 12.07 -0.64 -4.93
N TYR A 166 11.12 0.23 -4.68
CA TYR A 166 10.56 1.10 -5.73
C TYR A 166 11.35 2.40 -5.90
N LEU A 167 12.14 2.79 -4.90
CA LEU A 167 13.02 3.94 -4.98
C LEU A 167 14.20 3.65 -5.92
N CYS A 168 14.47 4.60 -6.80
CA CYS A 168 15.64 4.55 -7.66
C CYS A 168 16.72 5.44 -7.07
N LEU A 169 17.88 4.91 -6.81
CA LEU A 169 18.95 5.63 -6.13
C LEU A 169 19.26 7.02 -6.73
N PRO A 170 19.38 7.19 -8.07
CA PRO A 170 19.62 8.50 -8.66
C PRO A 170 18.44 9.48 -8.56
N THR A 171 17.28 9.06 -8.12
CA THR A 171 16.12 9.96 -7.94
C THR A 171 16.01 10.53 -6.53
N MET A 172 16.79 10.04 -5.57
CA MET A 172 16.68 10.38 -4.16
C MET A 172 17.67 11.48 -3.74
N LEU A 173 17.17 12.45 -2.98
CA LEU A 173 17.99 13.42 -2.25
C LEU A 173 18.04 12.98 -0.78
N ILE A 174 19.18 12.44 -0.36
CA ILE A 174 19.37 11.77 0.93
C ILE A 174 20.12 12.72 1.89
N PRO A 175 19.59 13.02 3.09
CA PRO A 175 20.34 13.77 4.10
C PRO A 175 21.60 13.03 4.54
N MET A 176 22.74 13.71 4.58
CA MET A 176 24.04 13.14 4.97
C MET A 176 24.01 12.52 6.37
N ARG A 177 23.18 13.07 7.29
CA ARG A 177 23.06 12.54 8.66
C ARG A 177 22.76 11.04 8.73
N TYR A 178 22.03 10.48 7.77
CA TYR A 178 21.74 9.03 7.77
C TYR A 178 22.99 8.19 7.56
N PHE A 179 23.99 8.71 6.86
CA PHE A 179 25.29 8.05 6.72
C PHE A 179 26.19 8.33 7.93
N ASP A 180 26.13 9.53 8.52
CA ASP A 180 26.89 9.88 9.72
C ASP A 180 26.44 9.06 10.94
N GLU A 181 25.13 8.82 11.08
CA GLU A 181 24.53 8.13 12.20
C GLU A 181 24.58 6.60 12.09
N SER A 182 24.43 6.05 10.88
CA SER A 182 24.26 4.61 10.66
C SER A 182 25.30 3.96 9.74
N GLY A 183 26.31 4.74 9.32
CA GLY A 183 27.41 4.25 8.50
C GLY A 183 27.17 4.35 6.98
N PRO A 184 28.19 4.00 6.19
CA PRO A 184 28.15 4.05 4.73
C PRO A 184 27.17 3.03 4.13
N LEU A 185 27.09 2.95 2.81
CA LEU A 185 26.35 1.88 2.12
C LEU A 185 26.90 0.51 2.54
N ASP A 186 26.01 -0.45 2.80
CA ASP A 186 26.39 -1.78 3.30
C ASP A 186 27.02 -2.63 2.18
N GLU A 187 28.31 -2.95 2.35
CA GLU A 187 29.12 -3.70 1.39
C GLU A 187 28.74 -5.18 1.30
N ALA A 188 27.84 -5.68 2.19
CA ALA A 188 27.31 -7.03 2.11
C ALA A 188 26.31 -7.20 0.94
N PHE A 189 25.73 -6.11 0.43
CA PHE A 189 24.76 -6.10 -0.65
C PHE A 189 25.38 -5.51 -1.91
N ASN A 190 25.47 -6.31 -2.99
CA ASN A 190 26.09 -5.84 -4.22
C ASN A 190 25.14 -5.06 -5.14
N ILE A 191 23.86 -5.40 -5.13
CA ILE A 191 22.83 -4.78 -5.97
C ILE A 191 21.71 -4.17 -5.12
N ALA A 192 21.32 -4.84 -4.02
CA ALA A 192 20.28 -4.35 -3.13
C ALA A 192 20.78 -3.28 -2.12
N PHE A 193 21.95 -2.67 -2.32
CA PHE A 193 22.49 -1.63 -1.43
C PHE A 193 21.65 -0.34 -1.46
N ASP A 194 20.99 -0.04 -2.58
CA ASP A 194 20.04 1.06 -2.70
C ASP A 194 18.76 0.78 -1.88
N TRP A 195 18.32 -0.47 -1.89
CA TRP A 195 17.20 -0.89 -1.07
C TRP A 195 17.56 -0.93 0.42
N GLU A 196 18.78 -1.33 0.75
CA GLU A 196 19.28 -1.36 2.12
C GLU A 196 19.27 0.03 2.75
N ILE A 197 19.83 1.05 2.08
CA ILE A 197 19.82 2.41 2.61
C ILE A 197 18.40 2.98 2.73
N ALA A 198 17.52 2.68 1.78
CA ALA A 198 16.12 3.10 1.84
C ALA A 198 15.40 2.49 3.06
N LEU A 199 15.59 1.19 3.32
CA LEU A 199 15.04 0.52 4.50
C LEU A 199 15.65 1.05 5.81
N ARG A 200 16.95 1.27 5.83
CA ARG A 200 17.64 1.82 7.01
C ARG A 200 17.06 3.18 7.40
N MET A 201 16.88 4.08 6.43
CA MET A 201 16.22 5.37 6.65
C MET A 201 14.76 5.19 7.12
N ALA A 202 14.01 4.33 6.47
CA ALA A 202 12.61 4.07 6.83
C ALA A 202 12.48 3.49 8.25
N PHE A 203 13.35 2.54 8.66
CA PHE A 203 13.38 2.03 10.03
C PHE A 203 13.78 3.10 11.06
N ALA A 204 14.62 4.06 10.68
CA ALA A 204 14.93 5.23 11.49
C ALA A 204 13.78 6.26 11.57
N GLY A 205 12.66 6.02 10.88
CA GLY A 205 11.48 6.88 10.90
C GLY A 205 11.51 7.99 9.87
N ALA A 206 12.35 7.91 8.84
CA ALA A 206 12.38 8.89 7.75
C ALA A 206 11.01 9.02 7.07
N ARG A 207 10.65 10.24 6.72
CA ARG A 207 9.46 10.56 5.96
C ARG A 207 9.84 10.90 4.52
N PHE A 208 9.16 10.27 3.59
CA PHE A 208 9.42 10.37 2.15
C PHE A 208 8.35 11.23 1.48
N ALA A 209 8.76 12.12 0.58
CA ALA A 209 7.85 12.88 -0.28
C ALA A 209 8.32 12.83 -1.73
N THR A 210 7.39 12.82 -2.67
CA THR A 210 7.67 12.65 -4.09
C THR A 210 6.88 13.60 -4.98
N ARG A 211 7.47 13.89 -6.13
CA ARG A 211 6.75 14.28 -7.35
C ARG A 211 6.96 13.20 -8.39
N ARG A 212 5.86 12.68 -8.93
CA ARG A 212 5.86 11.57 -9.90
C ARG A 212 6.41 11.94 -11.28
N SER A 213 6.62 13.22 -11.54
CA SER A 213 7.25 13.65 -12.80
C SER A 213 8.65 13.06 -12.91
N PRO A 214 8.97 12.30 -13.96
CA PRO A 214 10.31 11.78 -14.16
C PRO A 214 11.31 12.93 -14.38
N THR A 215 12.38 12.91 -13.63
CA THR A 215 13.48 13.90 -13.73
C THR A 215 14.86 13.25 -13.86
N VAL A 216 14.87 11.93 -14.01
CA VAL A 216 16.05 11.11 -14.27
C VAL A 216 15.74 10.17 -15.42
N SER A 217 16.76 9.83 -16.22
CA SER A 217 16.70 8.78 -17.23
C SER A 217 17.63 7.64 -16.83
N VAL A 218 17.05 6.45 -16.68
CA VAL A 218 17.75 5.20 -16.35
C VAL A 218 17.86 4.35 -17.60
N ARG A 219 19.08 4.00 -17.99
CA ARG A 219 19.33 3.16 -19.17
C ARG A 219 19.17 1.68 -18.85
N PHE A 220 18.63 0.96 -19.82
CA PHE A 220 18.54 -0.49 -19.82
C PHE A 220 19.40 -1.05 -20.95
N HIS A 221 20.42 -1.85 -20.60
CA HIS A 221 21.32 -2.51 -21.54
C HIS A 221 21.89 -3.81 -20.96
N GLU A 222 22.39 -4.69 -21.82
CA GLU A 222 22.81 -6.04 -21.43
C GLU A 222 24.00 -6.08 -20.46
N THR A 223 24.86 -5.07 -20.50
CA THR A 223 26.08 -5.02 -19.68
C THR A 223 25.91 -4.32 -18.32
N GLN A 224 24.69 -3.82 -18.02
CA GLN A 224 24.45 -3.20 -16.71
C GLN A 224 24.48 -4.24 -15.57
N ALA A 225 24.83 -3.81 -14.36
CA ALA A 225 24.95 -4.68 -13.19
C ALA A 225 23.64 -5.41 -12.86
N SER A 226 22.49 -4.75 -13.05
CA SER A 226 21.14 -5.27 -12.83
C SER A 226 20.49 -5.88 -14.08
N SER A 227 21.27 -6.23 -15.12
CA SER A 227 20.69 -6.85 -16.32
C SER A 227 20.04 -8.20 -16.01
N GLU A 228 19.06 -8.57 -16.84
CA GLU A 228 18.33 -9.83 -16.69
C GLU A 228 19.26 -11.06 -16.57
N GLY A 229 20.32 -11.08 -17.39
CA GLY A 229 21.32 -12.15 -17.37
C GLY A 229 22.21 -12.20 -16.13
N ASN A 230 22.48 -11.06 -15.52
CA ASN A 230 23.38 -10.95 -14.37
C ASN A 230 22.67 -11.11 -13.03
N TYR A 231 21.40 -10.74 -12.94
CA TYR A 231 20.69 -10.61 -11.68
C TYR A 231 19.46 -11.53 -11.58
N TYR A 232 18.52 -11.42 -12.50
CA TYR A 232 17.24 -12.13 -12.39
C TYR A 232 17.32 -13.61 -12.72
N LYS A 233 18.07 -14.02 -13.74
CA LYS A 233 18.16 -15.42 -14.17
C LYS A 233 18.74 -16.37 -13.13
N ASN A 234 19.52 -15.85 -12.19
CA ASN A 234 20.20 -16.66 -11.16
C ASN A 234 19.51 -16.56 -9.79
N GLY A 235 18.35 -15.92 -9.67
CA GLY A 235 17.62 -15.74 -8.42
C GLY A 235 18.39 -14.90 -7.37
N ARG A 236 19.41 -14.16 -7.78
CA ARG A 236 20.19 -13.29 -6.88
C ARG A 236 19.35 -12.18 -6.29
N ASP A 237 18.41 -11.64 -7.07
CA ASP A 237 17.46 -10.63 -6.62
C ASP A 237 16.66 -11.11 -5.40
N LEU A 238 16.14 -12.33 -5.46
CA LEU A 238 15.37 -12.91 -4.37
C LEU A 238 16.28 -13.26 -3.18
N PHE A 239 17.50 -13.75 -3.45
CA PHE A 239 18.46 -14.05 -2.39
C PHE A 239 18.87 -12.81 -1.60
N GLU A 240 19.29 -11.73 -2.27
CA GLU A 240 19.66 -10.47 -1.61
C GLU A 240 18.44 -9.82 -0.94
N SER A 241 17.25 -9.88 -1.57
CA SER A 241 15.99 -9.39 -0.97
C SER A 241 15.67 -10.08 0.35
N LEU A 242 15.80 -11.40 0.41
CA LEU A 242 15.53 -12.16 1.63
C LEU A 242 16.57 -11.90 2.72
N ALA A 243 17.87 -11.85 2.35
CA ALA A 243 18.93 -11.50 3.29
C ALA A 243 18.75 -10.10 3.87
N LEU A 244 18.29 -9.16 3.03
CA LEU A 244 17.98 -7.81 3.46
C LEU A 244 16.81 -7.77 4.44
N LEU A 245 15.72 -8.45 4.14
CA LEU A 245 14.57 -8.55 5.05
C LEU A 245 14.94 -9.22 6.37
N GLU A 246 15.72 -10.31 6.34
CA GLU A 246 16.23 -10.98 7.53
C GLU A 246 17.08 -10.06 8.42
N LYS A 247 17.84 -9.13 7.82
CA LYS A 247 18.61 -8.10 8.54
C LYS A 247 17.72 -7.17 9.37
N PHE A 248 16.55 -6.79 8.85
CA PHE A 248 15.68 -5.79 9.48
C PHE A 248 14.52 -6.40 10.28
N VAL A 249 14.13 -7.65 10.01
CA VAL A 249 13.03 -8.32 10.73
C VAL A 249 13.56 -8.90 12.05
N THR A 250 13.76 -8.02 13.03
CA THR A 250 14.31 -8.34 14.34
C THR A 250 13.41 -7.81 15.47
N PRO A 251 13.48 -8.38 16.69
CA PRO A 251 12.71 -7.89 17.84
C PRO A 251 12.97 -6.41 18.17
N GLU A 252 14.18 -5.91 17.94
CA GLU A 252 14.54 -4.50 18.18
C GLU A 252 13.72 -3.56 17.30
N ASN A 253 13.35 -4.01 16.11
CA ASN A 253 12.54 -3.28 15.16
C ASN A 253 11.02 -3.48 15.34
N ALA A 254 10.58 -4.17 16.41
CA ALA A 254 9.19 -4.57 16.61
C ALA A 254 8.18 -3.42 16.47
N ALA A 255 8.48 -2.25 17.02
CA ALA A 255 7.58 -1.09 16.93
C ALA A 255 7.35 -0.64 15.48
N ARG A 256 8.41 -0.60 14.71
CA ARG A 256 8.37 -0.21 13.27
C ARG A 256 7.74 -1.31 12.42
N LEU A 257 8.07 -2.56 12.70
CA LEU A 257 7.50 -3.72 12.00
C LEU A 257 5.98 -3.82 12.19
N ARG A 258 5.43 -3.44 13.33
CA ARG A 258 3.98 -3.41 13.54
C ARG A 258 3.27 -2.45 12.59
N VAL A 259 3.86 -1.29 12.35
CA VAL A 259 3.31 -0.31 11.41
C VAL A 259 3.43 -0.81 9.97
N ALA A 260 4.56 -1.43 9.64
CA ALA A 260 4.91 -1.85 8.28
C ALA A 260 4.29 -3.19 7.86
N ALA A 261 4.09 -4.11 8.81
CA ALA A 261 3.66 -5.48 8.55
C ALA A 261 2.43 -5.57 7.64
N PRO A 262 1.45 -4.73 7.81
CA PRO A 262 0.28 -4.68 6.96
C PRO A 262 0.63 -4.62 5.48
N THR A 263 1.18 -3.54 5.07
CA THR A 263 1.54 -3.28 3.67
C THR A 263 2.56 -4.28 3.14
N PHE A 264 3.57 -4.61 3.96
CA PHE A 264 4.62 -5.57 3.59
C PHE A 264 4.05 -6.95 3.24
N LEU A 265 3.29 -7.57 4.15
CA LEU A 265 2.79 -8.95 3.95
C LEU A 265 1.94 -9.08 2.70
N ASN A 266 1.17 -8.05 2.39
CA ASN A 266 0.36 -7.98 1.19
C ASN A 266 1.20 -7.93 -0.09
N ILE A 267 1.99 -6.86 -0.26
CA ILE A 267 2.74 -6.63 -1.50
C ILE A 267 3.77 -7.72 -1.72
N PHE A 268 4.48 -8.14 -0.66
CA PHE A 268 5.49 -9.18 -0.75
C PHE A 268 4.89 -10.56 -1.07
N GLY A 269 3.71 -10.86 -0.53
CA GLY A 269 2.95 -12.06 -0.88
C GLY A 269 2.56 -12.10 -2.36
N MET A 270 2.10 -10.98 -2.92
CA MET A 270 1.82 -10.89 -4.36
C MET A 270 3.10 -11.04 -5.21
N LYS A 271 4.17 -10.32 -4.84
CA LYS A 271 5.46 -10.36 -5.54
C LYS A 271 6.02 -11.78 -5.63
N THR A 272 5.79 -12.60 -4.60
CA THR A 272 6.34 -13.95 -4.51
C THR A 272 5.34 -15.06 -4.92
N SER A 273 4.12 -14.70 -5.31
CA SER A 273 3.05 -15.67 -5.63
C SER A 273 3.41 -16.64 -6.77
N TRP A 274 4.20 -16.19 -7.74
CA TRP A 274 4.68 -17.01 -8.86
C TRP A 274 5.48 -18.25 -8.41
N LEU A 275 6.12 -18.21 -7.24
CA LEU A 275 6.82 -19.35 -6.67
C LEU A 275 5.89 -20.53 -6.31
N ASN A 276 4.59 -20.25 -6.17
CA ASN A 276 3.59 -21.28 -5.86
C ASN A 276 3.07 -21.98 -7.13
N ASP A 277 3.43 -21.49 -8.32
CA ASP A 277 3.09 -22.13 -9.57
C ASP A 277 3.83 -23.47 -9.70
N PRO A 278 3.13 -24.58 -9.97
CA PRO A 278 3.76 -25.89 -10.19
C PRO A 278 4.83 -25.89 -11.29
N GLU A 279 4.69 -25.04 -12.32
CA GLU A 279 5.68 -24.92 -13.39
C GLU A 279 7.02 -24.34 -12.91
N ASN A 280 7.02 -23.64 -11.79
CA ASN A 280 8.21 -23.07 -11.15
C ASN A 280 8.79 -23.98 -10.04
N ALA A 281 8.43 -25.26 -10.00
CA ALA A 281 8.90 -26.21 -9.01
C ALA A 281 10.39 -26.57 -9.26
N SER A 282 11.28 -26.07 -8.39
CA SER A 282 12.69 -26.44 -8.34
C SER A 282 13.16 -26.50 -6.89
N ASP A 283 14.28 -27.19 -6.60
CA ASP A 283 14.85 -27.24 -5.24
C ASP A 283 15.23 -25.85 -4.73
N GLN A 284 15.75 -25.00 -5.59
CA GLN A 284 16.06 -23.61 -5.27
C GLN A 284 14.81 -22.83 -4.89
N ASN A 285 13.75 -22.94 -5.68
CA ASN A 285 12.47 -22.28 -5.40
C ASN A 285 11.79 -22.85 -4.15
N ALA A 286 11.97 -24.13 -3.83
CA ALA A 286 11.53 -24.72 -2.57
C ALA A 286 12.25 -24.10 -1.36
N SER A 287 13.56 -23.84 -1.48
CA SER A 287 14.34 -23.15 -0.45
C SER A 287 13.86 -21.70 -0.26
N TYR A 288 13.61 -20.96 -1.36
CA TYR A 288 13.07 -19.61 -1.30
C TYR A 288 11.68 -19.56 -0.66
N ARG A 289 10.77 -20.48 -1.00
CA ARG A 289 9.46 -20.58 -0.35
C ARG A 289 9.57 -20.73 1.18
N LYS A 290 10.47 -21.57 1.67
CA LYS A 290 10.70 -21.74 3.10
C LYS A 290 11.20 -20.46 3.76
N ARG A 291 12.17 -19.76 3.16
CA ARG A 291 12.70 -18.51 3.70
C ARG A 291 11.65 -17.41 3.67
N ILE A 292 10.87 -17.28 2.60
CA ILE A 292 9.76 -16.33 2.49
C ILE A 292 8.74 -16.57 3.59
N ALA A 293 8.31 -17.83 3.76
CA ALA A 293 7.36 -18.19 4.82
C ALA A 293 7.90 -17.84 6.20
N LEU A 294 9.18 -18.10 6.46
CA LEU A 294 9.84 -17.76 7.74
C LEU A 294 9.90 -16.25 7.97
N VAL A 295 10.26 -15.45 6.96
CA VAL A 295 10.26 -13.98 7.07
C VAL A 295 8.85 -13.46 7.35
N GLN A 296 7.84 -13.96 6.65
CA GLN A 296 6.45 -13.56 6.88
C GLN A 296 5.95 -13.98 8.27
N GLU A 297 6.29 -15.18 8.71
CA GLU A 297 5.97 -15.68 10.06
C GLU A 297 6.64 -14.82 11.14
N ASN A 298 7.93 -14.51 10.98
CA ASN A 298 8.67 -13.66 11.91
C ASN A 298 8.06 -12.24 11.98
N VAL A 299 7.69 -11.66 10.82
CA VAL A 299 7.02 -10.35 10.80
C VAL A 299 5.69 -10.43 11.56
N ARG A 300 4.87 -11.46 11.33
CA ARG A 300 3.60 -11.67 12.06
C ARG A 300 3.85 -11.84 13.56
N ALA A 301 4.80 -12.68 13.93
CA ALA A 301 5.12 -12.95 15.35
C ALA A 301 5.60 -11.69 16.07
N ILE A 302 6.53 -10.95 15.47
CA ILE A 302 7.08 -9.71 16.05
C ILE A 302 6.01 -8.62 16.08
N ALA A 303 5.25 -8.45 15.00
CA ALA A 303 4.16 -7.49 14.90
C ALA A 303 3.03 -7.83 15.89
N GLY A 304 2.70 -9.12 16.07
CA GLY A 304 1.67 -9.59 16.98
C GLY A 304 2.03 -9.50 18.47
N GLN A 305 3.31 -9.34 18.80
CA GLN A 305 3.77 -9.17 20.20
C GLN A 305 3.50 -7.76 20.78
N GLY A 306 2.77 -6.93 20.10
CA GLY A 306 2.59 -5.52 20.40
C GLY A 306 1.48 -5.13 21.35
N PRO A 307 1.56 -3.89 21.89
CA PRO A 307 0.67 -3.38 22.92
C PRO A 307 -0.77 -3.09 22.46
N PHE A 308 -1.12 -3.24 21.17
CA PHE A 308 -2.45 -2.85 20.67
C PHE A 308 -3.58 -3.65 21.35
N ALA A 309 -3.42 -4.94 21.55
CA ALA A 309 -4.38 -5.75 22.27
C ALA A 309 -4.39 -5.51 23.81
N ARG A 310 -3.49 -4.68 24.34
CA ARG A 310 -3.30 -4.43 25.77
C ARG A 310 -3.52 -2.98 26.20
N ARG A 311 -3.84 -2.06 25.29
CA ARG A 311 -4.27 -0.71 25.70
C ARG A 311 -5.65 -0.83 26.33
N ASP A 312 -5.83 -0.22 27.51
CA ASP A 312 -7.12 -0.22 28.20
C ASP A 312 -8.20 0.48 27.36
N GLU A 313 -7.82 1.45 26.53
CA GLU A 313 -8.69 2.16 25.60
C GLU A 313 -8.01 2.34 24.23
N PRO A 314 -8.04 1.34 23.32
CA PRO A 314 -7.44 1.47 22.00
C PRO A 314 -8.16 2.53 21.17
N HIS A 315 -7.40 3.32 20.40
CA HIS A 315 -7.96 4.31 19.49
C HIS A 315 -8.54 3.64 18.24
N VAL A 316 -9.82 3.91 17.93
CA VAL A 316 -10.50 3.36 16.77
C VAL A 316 -10.55 4.38 15.63
N ALA A 317 -9.88 4.10 14.53
CA ALA A 317 -10.03 4.86 13.29
C ALA A 317 -11.23 4.32 12.50
N VAL A 318 -12.20 5.17 12.21
CA VAL A 318 -13.40 4.80 11.44
C VAL A 318 -13.29 5.38 10.04
N ILE A 319 -13.24 4.53 9.02
CA ILE A 319 -13.29 4.95 7.62
C ILE A 319 -14.76 5.06 7.20
N VAL A 320 -15.20 6.27 6.90
CA VAL A 320 -16.56 6.54 6.41
C VAL A 320 -16.50 6.82 4.92
N LEU A 321 -16.95 5.88 4.09
CA LEU A 321 -16.95 6.06 2.64
C LEU A 321 -18.18 6.87 2.21
N SER A 322 -17.98 7.95 1.44
CA SER A 322 -19.05 8.83 0.98
C SER A 322 -19.15 8.85 -0.55
N GLY A 323 -20.28 8.38 -1.07
CA GLY A 323 -20.68 8.42 -2.47
C GLY A 323 -21.52 9.66 -2.84
N GLY A 324 -21.69 10.64 -1.92
CA GLY A 324 -22.34 11.93 -2.17
C GLY A 324 -23.82 12.03 -1.78
N HIS A 325 -24.35 11.06 -1.07
CA HIS A 325 -25.71 11.11 -0.53
C HIS A 325 -25.69 11.77 0.87
N PHE A 326 -25.49 13.05 0.94
CA PHE A 326 -25.18 13.80 2.18
C PHE A 326 -26.22 13.62 3.30
N HIS A 327 -27.50 13.40 2.97
CA HIS A 327 -28.53 13.12 3.97
C HIS A 327 -28.35 11.76 4.65
N LEU A 328 -27.83 10.77 3.93
CA LEU A 328 -27.49 9.46 4.46
C LEU A 328 -26.21 9.53 5.28
N LEU A 329 -25.20 10.25 4.78
CA LEU A 329 -23.96 10.52 5.52
C LEU A 329 -24.23 11.15 6.87
N TYR A 330 -25.22 12.07 6.95
CA TYR A 330 -25.62 12.66 8.21
C TYR A 330 -26.12 11.61 9.22
N GLU A 331 -26.95 10.66 8.80
CA GLU A 331 -27.44 9.56 9.64
C GLU A 331 -26.30 8.63 10.10
N ALA A 332 -25.39 8.30 9.19
CA ALA A 332 -24.21 7.47 9.49
C ALA A 332 -23.32 8.14 10.56
N ILE A 333 -22.95 9.42 10.37
CA ILE A 333 -22.10 10.14 11.34
C ILE A 333 -22.87 10.36 12.66
N ALA A 334 -24.17 10.61 12.64
CA ALA A 334 -24.98 10.72 13.86
C ALA A 334 -24.97 9.40 14.65
N SER A 335 -25.04 8.24 13.96
CA SER A 335 -24.95 6.93 14.60
C SER A 335 -23.56 6.67 15.23
N LEU A 336 -22.51 7.22 14.60
CA LEU A 336 -21.15 7.18 15.12
C LEU A 336 -20.99 8.10 16.33
N ALA A 337 -21.51 9.33 16.26
CA ALA A 337 -21.47 10.26 17.39
C ALA A 337 -22.23 9.74 18.63
N ALA A 338 -23.20 8.85 18.42
CA ALA A 338 -23.95 8.20 19.49
C ALA A 338 -23.24 6.99 20.13
N GLN A 339 -22.03 6.64 19.68
CA GLN A 339 -21.30 5.48 20.23
C GLN A 339 -20.93 5.70 21.70
N THR A 340 -21.13 4.68 22.52
CA THR A 340 -20.78 4.68 23.94
C THR A 340 -19.28 4.57 24.17
N TYR A 341 -18.54 4.02 23.21
CA TYR A 341 -17.08 4.08 23.18
C TYR A 341 -16.65 5.42 22.60
N THR A 342 -15.83 6.17 23.31
CA THR A 342 -15.53 7.58 22.97
C THR A 342 -14.17 7.80 22.29
N ASN A 343 -13.23 6.83 22.41
CA ASN A 343 -11.89 6.96 21.86
C ASN A 343 -11.84 6.53 20.39
N TRP A 344 -12.48 7.32 19.52
CA TRP A 344 -12.49 7.11 18.07
C TRP A 344 -12.28 8.41 17.30
N HIS A 345 -11.83 8.28 16.05
CA HIS A 345 -11.76 9.35 15.06
C HIS A 345 -12.32 8.84 13.72
N ALA A 346 -13.19 9.62 13.10
CA ALA A 346 -13.78 9.29 11.81
C ALA A 346 -13.10 10.05 10.68
N TYR A 347 -12.81 9.34 9.62
CA TYR A 347 -12.24 9.87 8.38
C TYR A 347 -13.26 9.68 7.26
N VAL A 348 -13.93 10.79 6.88
CA VAL A 348 -14.87 10.78 5.76
C VAL A 348 -14.07 10.82 4.47
N VAL A 349 -14.13 9.73 3.72
CA VAL A 349 -13.39 9.52 2.48
C VAL A 349 -14.32 9.78 1.31
N ARG A 350 -13.99 10.78 0.50
CA ARG A 350 -14.76 11.14 -0.68
C ARG A 350 -14.38 10.27 -1.87
N GLU A 351 -15.34 9.57 -2.45
CA GLU A 351 -15.21 8.97 -3.77
C GLU A 351 -15.27 10.03 -4.90
N THR A 352 -14.91 9.66 -6.12
CA THR A 352 -14.91 10.57 -7.27
C THR A 352 -16.30 11.08 -7.64
N GLY A 353 -16.37 12.31 -8.13
CA GLY A 353 -17.54 12.84 -8.84
C GLY A 353 -18.47 13.75 -8.05
N PHE A 354 -18.20 14.04 -6.75
CA PHE A 354 -19.12 14.79 -5.89
C PHE A 354 -18.60 16.17 -5.47
N ASP A 355 -19.52 17.08 -5.11
CA ASP A 355 -19.17 18.44 -4.65
C ASP A 355 -18.53 18.42 -3.26
N GLN A 356 -17.23 18.63 -3.22
CA GLN A 356 -16.43 18.71 -1.99
C GLN A 356 -16.96 19.76 -1.02
N ARG A 357 -17.47 20.89 -1.50
CA ARG A 357 -17.93 21.98 -0.61
C ARG A 357 -19.20 21.60 0.15
N ALA A 358 -20.12 20.91 -0.51
CA ALA A 358 -21.34 20.42 0.13
C ALA A 358 -21.00 19.36 1.20
N LEU A 359 -20.05 18.49 0.93
CA LEU A 359 -19.55 17.51 1.89
C LEU A 359 -18.90 18.18 3.11
N LEU A 360 -17.97 19.10 2.89
CA LEU A 360 -17.30 19.82 3.97
C LEU A 360 -18.28 20.64 4.82
N ALA A 361 -19.28 21.27 4.20
CA ALA A 361 -20.33 21.97 4.93
C ALA A 361 -21.18 21.03 5.80
N THR A 362 -21.42 19.82 5.34
CA THR A 362 -22.12 18.78 6.09
C THR A 362 -21.32 18.32 7.31
N ILE A 363 -20.00 18.11 7.12
CA ILE A 363 -19.09 17.63 8.17
C ILE A 363 -18.80 18.71 9.20
N ALA A 364 -18.67 19.98 8.80
CA ALA A 364 -18.28 21.10 9.68
C ALA A 364 -19.25 21.34 10.86
N GLY A 365 -20.47 20.80 10.82
CA GLY A 365 -21.44 20.87 11.93
C GLY A 365 -21.33 19.72 12.94
N PHE A 366 -20.42 18.76 12.69
CA PHE A 366 -20.20 17.62 13.57
C PHE A 366 -19.05 17.86 14.57
N ASP A 367 -18.70 16.81 15.25
CA ASP A 367 -17.67 16.68 16.26
C ASP A 367 -16.26 16.89 15.67
N GLU A 368 -15.33 17.44 16.46
CA GLU A 368 -13.91 17.59 16.11
C GLU A 368 -13.20 16.27 15.79
N ARG A 369 -13.79 15.14 16.17
CA ARG A 369 -13.34 13.78 15.84
C ARG A 369 -13.67 13.36 14.41
N VAL A 370 -14.15 14.24 13.55
CA VAL A 370 -14.47 13.93 12.15
C VAL A 370 -13.56 14.72 11.22
N SER A 371 -12.76 14.01 10.44
CA SER A 371 -11.85 14.56 9.44
C SER A 371 -12.25 14.17 8.04
N TYR A 372 -11.68 14.86 7.04
CA TYR A 372 -11.94 14.61 5.63
C TYR A 372 -10.68 14.13 4.91
N ILE A 373 -10.85 13.13 4.04
CA ILE A 373 -9.80 12.64 3.14
C ILE A 373 -10.34 12.71 1.70
N ASP A 374 -9.59 13.36 0.82
CA ASP A 374 -9.88 13.37 -0.62
C ASP A 374 -9.21 12.19 -1.33
N ALA A 375 -10.01 11.19 -1.68
CA ALA A 375 -9.58 10.04 -2.46
C ALA A 375 -9.84 10.22 -3.97
N HIS A 376 -9.59 11.43 -4.49
CA HIS A 376 -9.87 11.78 -5.89
C HIS A 376 -9.27 10.77 -6.87
N GLY A 377 -10.10 10.20 -7.73
CA GLY A 377 -9.71 9.16 -8.71
C GLY A 377 -9.90 7.71 -8.22
N PHE A 378 -10.28 7.52 -6.95
CA PHE A 378 -10.50 6.19 -6.37
C PHE A 378 -11.95 6.01 -5.93
N THR A 379 -12.44 4.78 -6.00
CA THR A 379 -13.77 4.39 -5.55
C THR A 379 -13.70 3.09 -4.75
N GLY A 380 -14.72 2.81 -3.93
CA GLY A 380 -14.88 1.56 -3.20
C GLY A 380 -13.67 1.20 -2.34
N GLN A 381 -13.21 -0.02 -2.47
CA GLN A 381 -12.10 -0.57 -1.67
C GLN A 381 -10.77 0.19 -1.90
N CYS A 382 -10.52 0.69 -3.11
CA CYS A 382 -9.32 1.48 -3.39
C CYS A 382 -9.31 2.79 -2.59
N ALA A 383 -10.46 3.45 -2.42
CA ALA A 383 -10.58 4.64 -1.58
C ALA A 383 -10.37 4.32 -0.10
N ARG A 384 -10.89 3.17 0.39
CA ARG A 384 -10.66 2.71 1.76
C ARG A 384 -9.19 2.39 2.03
N LEU A 385 -8.49 1.74 1.09
CA LEU A 385 -7.06 1.42 1.21
C LEU A 385 -6.19 2.68 1.23
N LEU A 386 -6.52 3.67 0.37
CA LEU A 386 -5.84 4.96 0.41
C LEU A 386 -6.02 5.65 1.76
N ALA A 387 -7.24 5.65 2.29
CA ALA A 387 -7.52 6.21 3.60
C ALA A 387 -6.74 5.50 4.71
N ALA A 388 -6.61 4.18 4.62
CA ALA A 388 -5.88 3.38 5.60
C ALA A 388 -4.42 3.77 5.80
N ASP A 389 -3.75 4.21 4.74
CA ASP A 389 -2.37 4.70 4.82
C ASP A 389 -2.27 6.08 5.51
N LEU A 390 -3.37 6.84 5.54
CA LEU A 390 -3.42 8.22 6.04
C LEU A 390 -4.00 8.34 7.46
N ILE A 391 -4.72 7.33 7.95
CA ILE A 391 -5.39 7.36 9.25
C ILE A 391 -4.46 6.97 10.40
N ASP A 392 -4.75 7.48 11.58
CA ASP A 392 -4.10 7.08 12.84
C ASP A 392 -5.10 6.35 13.73
N GLY A 393 -4.72 5.16 14.22
CA GLY A 393 -5.56 4.33 15.07
C GLY A 393 -4.93 2.98 15.38
N ASP A 394 -5.29 2.41 16.54
CA ASP A 394 -4.90 1.06 16.94
C ASP A 394 -5.80 0.02 16.24
N LEU A 395 -7.08 0.38 16.10
CA LEU A 395 -8.12 -0.42 15.46
C LEU A 395 -8.69 0.32 14.26
N VAL A 396 -9.22 -0.43 13.30
CA VAL A 396 -9.90 0.10 12.12
C VAL A 396 -11.31 -0.46 12.02
N ALA A 397 -12.26 0.40 11.73
CA ALA A 397 -13.66 0.07 11.47
C ALA A 397 -14.15 0.78 10.20
N TYR A 398 -15.24 0.31 9.63
CA TYR A 398 -15.80 0.80 8.36
C TYR A 398 -17.27 1.15 8.50
N LEU A 399 -17.66 2.28 7.96
CA LEU A 399 -19.04 2.70 7.91
C LEU A 399 -19.32 3.33 6.55
N ASP A 400 -20.23 2.76 5.77
CA ASP A 400 -20.67 3.41 4.54
C ASP A 400 -21.73 4.48 4.86
N GLU A 401 -21.82 5.51 4.02
CA GLU A 401 -22.70 6.65 4.28
C GLU A 401 -24.19 6.29 4.44
N ASP A 402 -24.60 5.15 3.90
CA ASP A 402 -25.97 4.67 3.93
C ASP A 402 -26.28 3.70 5.08
N ASN A 403 -25.29 3.29 5.87
CA ASN A 403 -25.43 2.35 6.97
C ASN A 403 -25.43 3.05 8.34
N THR A 404 -25.89 2.35 9.37
CA THR A 404 -25.91 2.89 10.73
C THR A 404 -25.49 1.87 11.77
N TRP A 405 -24.90 2.34 12.87
CA TRP A 405 -24.47 1.53 14.00
C TRP A 405 -25.34 1.73 15.23
N ALA A 406 -25.58 0.65 15.97
CA ALA A 406 -26.11 0.73 17.33
C ALA A 406 -25.10 1.42 18.26
N PRO A 407 -25.54 2.14 19.31
CA PRO A 407 -24.64 2.86 20.22
C PRO A 407 -23.56 1.99 20.90
N SER A 408 -23.79 0.69 21.02
CA SER A 408 -22.86 -0.27 21.64
C SER A 408 -21.83 -0.87 20.68
N HIS A 409 -21.90 -0.62 19.36
CA HIS A 409 -21.11 -1.32 18.35
C HIS A 409 -19.61 -1.31 18.64
N LEU A 410 -19.00 -0.12 18.78
CA LEU A 410 -17.56 -0.01 19.03
C LEU A 410 -17.17 -0.56 20.40
N ALA A 411 -17.98 -0.32 21.42
CA ALA A 411 -17.72 -0.84 22.77
C ALA A 411 -17.66 -2.37 22.81
N LEU A 412 -18.63 -3.03 22.17
CA LEU A 412 -18.67 -4.49 22.06
C LEU A 412 -17.51 -5.03 21.22
N ALA A 413 -17.18 -4.35 20.11
CA ALA A 413 -16.06 -4.75 19.27
C ALA A 413 -14.71 -4.69 20.02
N VAL A 414 -14.45 -3.59 20.72
CA VAL A 414 -13.24 -3.42 21.55
C VAL A 414 -13.18 -4.47 22.65
N ALA A 415 -14.28 -4.72 23.36
CA ALA A 415 -14.35 -5.72 24.40
C ALA A 415 -14.10 -7.13 23.87
N ALA A 416 -14.70 -7.48 22.73
CA ALA A 416 -14.52 -8.79 22.10
C ALA A 416 -13.08 -9.02 21.60
N LEU A 417 -12.43 -8.02 20.99
CA LEU A 417 -11.01 -8.09 20.60
C LEU A 417 -10.10 -8.31 21.81
N ARG A 418 -10.37 -7.63 22.93
CA ARG A 418 -9.58 -7.76 24.15
C ARG A 418 -9.72 -9.13 24.81
N THR A 419 -10.90 -9.72 24.78
CA THR A 419 -11.18 -10.99 25.44
C THR A 419 -10.82 -12.22 24.63
N SER A 420 -11.00 -12.16 23.30
CA SER A 420 -10.67 -13.27 22.40
C SER A 420 -9.19 -13.36 22.02
N GLY A 421 -8.47 -12.23 22.04
CA GLY A 421 -7.13 -12.14 21.47
C GLY A 421 -7.10 -12.24 19.94
N ALA A 422 -8.27 -12.20 19.27
CA ALA A 422 -8.39 -12.22 17.83
C ALA A 422 -7.91 -10.91 17.20
N HIS A 423 -7.48 -10.95 15.94
CA HIS A 423 -7.10 -9.74 15.17
C HIS A 423 -8.28 -8.99 14.60
N ALA A 424 -9.43 -9.61 14.49
CA ALA A 424 -10.65 -9.01 14.01
C ALA A 424 -11.87 -9.56 14.76
N VAL A 425 -12.92 -8.76 14.78
CA VAL A 425 -14.25 -9.17 15.26
C VAL A 425 -15.30 -8.76 14.24
N SER A 426 -16.40 -9.49 14.22
CA SER A 426 -17.57 -9.10 13.44
C SER A 426 -18.84 -9.25 14.25
N SER A 427 -19.70 -8.23 14.23
CA SER A 427 -21.02 -8.29 14.86
C SER A 427 -22.07 -8.83 13.88
N ARG A 428 -23.27 -9.16 14.40
CA ARG A 428 -24.43 -9.44 13.54
C ARG A 428 -24.92 -8.15 12.89
N SER A 429 -25.49 -8.31 11.70
CA SER A 429 -26.07 -7.21 10.93
C SER A 429 -27.51 -7.53 10.54
N ARG A 430 -28.30 -6.49 10.39
CA ARG A 430 -29.67 -6.54 9.91
C ARG A 430 -29.72 -5.91 8.53
N LEU A 431 -30.35 -6.57 7.56
CA LEU A 431 -30.64 -5.95 6.27
C LEU A 431 -31.94 -5.18 6.34
N CYS A 432 -31.89 -3.89 6.06
CA CYS A 432 -33.02 -2.99 5.96
C CYS A 432 -33.27 -2.63 4.50
N ILE A 433 -34.48 -2.83 4.01
CA ILE A 433 -34.86 -2.39 2.66
C ILE A 433 -35.58 -1.06 2.78
N ASP A 434 -35.04 -0.04 2.14
CA ASP A 434 -35.51 1.33 2.27
C ASP A 434 -36.02 1.92 0.95
N HIS A 435 -36.89 2.89 1.10
CA HIS A 435 -37.26 3.83 0.05
C HIS A 435 -36.94 5.24 0.54
N ILE A 436 -36.32 6.06 -0.33
CA ILE A 436 -36.00 7.45 -0.01
C ILE A 436 -37.08 8.33 -0.63
N VAL A 437 -37.87 9.01 0.20
CA VAL A 437 -38.89 9.97 -0.20
C VAL A 437 -38.58 11.33 0.39
N ASN A 438 -38.41 12.35 -0.46
CA ASN A 438 -38.11 13.72 -0.01
C ASN A 438 -36.87 13.80 0.91
N GLN A 439 -35.80 13.10 0.56
CA GLN A 439 -34.54 12.99 1.32
C GLN A 439 -34.74 12.37 2.73
N ARG A 440 -35.81 11.63 2.94
CA ARG A 440 -36.04 10.88 4.18
C ARG A 440 -36.10 9.41 3.88
N ARG A 441 -35.47 8.64 4.73
CA ARG A 441 -35.45 7.18 4.69
C ARG A 441 -36.76 6.64 5.25
N GLN A 442 -37.37 5.71 4.53
CA GLN A 442 -38.53 4.94 4.97
C GLN A 442 -38.19 3.47 4.83
N THR A 443 -38.01 2.77 5.94
CA THR A 443 -37.74 1.33 5.94
C THR A 443 -39.04 0.56 5.63
N LEU A 444 -39.00 -0.20 4.55
CA LEU A 444 -40.12 -1.01 4.06
C LEU A 444 -40.12 -2.43 4.63
N ALA A 445 -38.92 -3.00 4.83
CA ALA A 445 -38.75 -4.34 5.34
C ALA A 445 -37.43 -4.51 6.07
N ARG A 446 -37.34 -5.50 6.97
CA ARG A 446 -36.12 -5.84 7.73
C ARG A 446 -35.92 -7.34 7.76
N ASN A 447 -34.65 -7.77 7.75
CA ASN A 447 -34.28 -9.18 7.87
C ASN A 447 -33.05 -9.33 8.78
N ASP A 448 -33.26 -9.94 9.94
CA ASP A 448 -32.20 -10.20 10.95
C ASP A 448 -31.49 -11.54 10.72
N GLU A 449 -31.97 -12.39 9.81
CA GLU A 449 -31.47 -13.76 9.64
C GLU A 449 -30.36 -13.87 8.57
N LEU A 450 -30.27 -12.89 7.64
CA LEU A 450 -29.44 -12.98 6.46
C LEU A 450 -27.93 -13.04 6.77
N PHE A 451 -27.52 -12.36 7.85
CA PHE A 451 -26.12 -12.29 8.28
C PHE A 451 -25.87 -13.05 9.61
N ARG A 452 -26.76 -13.99 9.97
CA ARG A 452 -26.83 -14.54 11.33
C ARG A 452 -25.99 -15.76 11.62
N GLY A 453 -25.70 -16.60 10.67
CA GLY A 453 -25.47 -17.96 11.12
C GLY A 453 -24.25 -18.70 10.65
N GLU A 454 -23.64 -18.27 9.58
CA GLU A 454 -22.71 -19.18 8.89
C GLU A 454 -21.24 -18.84 9.10
N ARG A 455 -20.96 -17.91 10.02
CA ARG A 455 -19.61 -17.49 10.38
C ARG A 455 -18.80 -18.63 10.97
N ASN A 456 -19.38 -19.36 11.90
CA ASN A 456 -18.72 -20.45 12.62
C ASN A 456 -18.63 -21.74 11.80
N GLU A 457 -19.32 -21.81 10.64
CA GLU A 457 -19.42 -23.00 9.81
C GLU A 457 -18.71 -22.89 8.47
N GLY A 458 -17.89 -21.82 8.28
CA GLY A 458 -17.14 -21.62 7.05
C GLY A 458 -17.93 -20.99 5.90
N GLY A 459 -19.14 -20.47 6.15
CA GLY A 459 -20.00 -19.83 5.14
C GLY A 459 -19.33 -18.70 4.37
N GLN A 460 -18.44 -17.95 5.02
CA GLN A 460 -17.61 -16.91 4.42
C GLN A 460 -16.70 -17.42 3.26
N PHE A 461 -16.40 -18.70 3.21
CA PHE A 461 -15.67 -19.30 2.08
C PHE A 461 -16.58 -19.62 0.87
N VAL A 462 -17.87 -19.48 1.04
CA VAL A 462 -18.89 -19.77 0.02
C VAL A 462 -19.53 -18.50 -0.53
N GLY A 463 -19.71 -17.46 0.30
CA GLY A 463 -20.31 -16.19 -0.10
C GLY A 463 -19.97 -15.05 0.86
N CYS A 464 -20.40 -13.84 0.54
CA CYS A 464 -20.19 -12.65 1.37
C CYS A 464 -21.15 -12.62 2.56
N ALA A 465 -20.89 -13.46 3.57
CA ALA A 465 -21.76 -13.67 4.73
C ALA A 465 -21.71 -12.55 5.79
N VAL A 466 -20.75 -11.63 5.71
CA VAL A 466 -20.53 -10.56 6.68
C VAL A 466 -20.33 -9.26 5.94
N PRO A 467 -21.13 -8.22 6.19
CA PRO A 467 -20.85 -6.89 5.63
C PRO A 467 -19.64 -6.27 6.31
N LEU A 468 -18.85 -5.53 5.56
CA LEU A 468 -17.63 -4.86 6.06
C LEU A 468 -17.95 -3.88 7.20
N ASN A 469 -19.11 -3.25 7.18
CA ASN A 469 -19.58 -2.35 8.22
C ASN A 469 -19.74 -3.00 9.61
N ALA A 470 -19.76 -4.33 9.67
CA ALA A 470 -19.85 -5.10 10.92
C ALA A 470 -18.47 -5.53 11.47
N VAL A 471 -17.38 -5.18 10.78
CA VAL A 471 -16.04 -5.64 11.09
C VAL A 471 -15.23 -4.54 11.75
N VAL A 472 -14.59 -4.89 12.88
CA VAL A 472 -13.53 -4.09 13.51
C VAL A 472 -12.31 -4.97 13.64
N HIS A 473 -11.16 -4.48 13.22
CA HIS A 473 -9.92 -5.24 13.28
C HIS A 473 -8.75 -4.39 13.75
N ASP A 474 -7.68 -5.03 14.22
CA ASP A 474 -6.47 -4.30 14.50
C ASP A 474 -5.85 -3.75 13.19
N ARG A 475 -5.09 -2.67 13.29
CA ARG A 475 -4.47 -2.02 12.11
C ARG A 475 -3.51 -2.97 11.38
N ILE A 476 -2.95 -3.94 12.09
CA ILE A 476 -2.02 -4.92 11.53
C ILE A 476 -2.72 -5.84 10.54
N ALA A 477 -3.99 -6.16 10.78
CA ALA A 477 -4.78 -6.98 9.86
C ALA A 477 -5.10 -6.27 8.52
N PHE A 478 -4.91 -4.97 8.42
CA PHE A 478 -4.99 -4.20 7.16
C PHE A 478 -3.98 -4.67 6.12
N ALA A 479 -2.98 -5.31 6.56
CA ALA A 479 -1.82 -5.78 5.87
C ALA A 479 -2.03 -6.76 4.75
N GLY A 480 -3.07 -7.51 4.82
CA GLY A 480 -3.31 -8.59 3.89
C GLY A 480 -4.08 -8.21 2.64
N MET A 481 -4.31 -6.93 2.43
CA MET A 481 -5.20 -6.49 1.37
C MET A 481 -4.49 -6.32 0.05
N SER A 482 -4.54 -7.36 -0.79
CA SER A 482 -4.27 -7.18 -2.21
C SER A 482 -5.38 -6.37 -2.86
N HIS A 483 -5.02 -5.45 -3.76
CA HIS A 483 -5.98 -4.78 -4.63
C HIS A 483 -6.66 -5.82 -5.51
N PHE A 484 -7.86 -6.27 -5.12
CA PHE A 484 -8.76 -6.84 -6.09
C PHE A 484 -9.29 -5.66 -6.91
N ALA A 485 -8.81 -5.53 -8.13
CA ALA A 485 -9.45 -4.68 -9.13
C ALA A 485 -10.79 -5.34 -9.49
N CYS A 486 -11.80 -5.12 -8.65
CA CYS A 486 -13.13 -5.68 -8.84
C CYS A 486 -14.08 -4.62 -9.38
N ALA A 487 -14.90 -5.02 -10.34
CA ALA A 487 -15.97 -4.20 -10.89
C ALA A 487 -17.21 -4.10 -9.97
N SER A 488 -17.17 -4.69 -8.77
CA SER A 488 -18.34 -4.79 -7.88
C SER A 488 -17.96 -4.67 -6.41
N ARG A 489 -18.58 -3.73 -5.69
CA ARG A 489 -18.36 -3.47 -4.25
C ARG A 489 -18.56 -4.72 -3.37
N ILE A 490 -19.57 -5.52 -3.61
CA ILE A 490 -19.91 -6.71 -2.78
C ILE A 490 -18.76 -7.73 -2.79
N ILE A 491 -18.09 -7.88 -3.93
CA ILE A 491 -17.02 -8.86 -4.09
C ILE A 491 -15.71 -8.35 -3.50
N GLU A 492 -15.45 -7.04 -3.58
CA GLU A 492 -14.32 -6.41 -2.95
C GLU A 492 -14.34 -6.59 -1.42
N GLU A 493 -15.50 -6.40 -0.80
CA GLU A 493 -15.69 -6.60 0.65
C GLU A 493 -15.49 -8.06 1.05
N TRP A 494 -16.04 -8.98 0.28
CA TRP A 494 -15.86 -10.40 0.54
C TRP A 494 -14.42 -10.85 0.40
N ALA A 495 -13.73 -10.43 -0.65
CA ALA A 495 -12.31 -10.69 -0.85
C ALA A 495 -11.46 -10.16 0.32
N PHE A 496 -11.79 -8.99 0.81
CA PHE A 496 -11.18 -8.40 1.99
C PHE A 496 -11.35 -9.27 3.24
N LEU A 497 -12.56 -9.71 3.52
CA LEU A 497 -12.86 -10.57 4.68
C LEU A 497 -12.12 -11.91 4.64
N LEU A 498 -12.03 -12.51 3.45
CA LEU A 498 -11.27 -13.74 3.25
C LEU A 498 -9.77 -13.54 3.50
N GLN A 499 -9.24 -12.37 3.18
CA GLN A 499 -7.87 -12.02 3.50
C GLN A 499 -7.66 -11.78 5.00
N LEU A 500 -8.58 -11.08 5.68
CA LEU A 500 -8.53 -10.94 7.14
C LEU A 500 -8.43 -12.30 7.84
N GLN A 501 -9.15 -13.30 7.39
CA GLN A 501 -9.11 -14.64 7.95
C GLN A 501 -7.78 -15.37 7.76
N GLN A 502 -6.97 -14.97 6.78
CA GLN A 502 -5.61 -15.50 6.64
C GLN A 502 -4.66 -15.02 7.72
N PHE A 503 -5.00 -13.90 8.42
CA PHE A 503 -4.23 -13.38 9.54
C PHE A 503 -4.54 -14.05 10.87
N GLY A 504 -5.72 -14.64 11.00
CA GLY A 504 -6.15 -15.27 12.21
C GLY A 504 -7.66 -15.40 12.32
N GLU A 505 -8.12 -15.86 13.46
CA GLU A 505 -9.53 -16.00 13.76
C GLU A 505 -10.23 -14.64 13.78
N VAL A 506 -11.41 -14.57 13.15
CA VAL A 506 -12.35 -13.45 13.28
C VAL A 506 -13.37 -13.83 14.34
N ALA A 507 -13.27 -13.24 15.52
CA ALA A 507 -14.20 -13.53 16.62
C ALA A 507 -15.60 -12.96 16.31
N ALA A 508 -16.63 -13.67 16.75
CA ALA A 508 -18.02 -13.30 16.52
C ALA A 508 -18.63 -12.59 17.73
N ILE A 509 -19.37 -11.51 17.47
CA ILE A 509 -20.23 -10.83 18.44
C ILE A 509 -21.67 -11.22 18.12
N ASP A 510 -22.35 -11.82 19.11
CA ASP A 510 -23.68 -12.41 18.93
C ASP A 510 -24.82 -11.38 18.97
N GLU A 511 -24.49 -10.09 18.99
CA GLU A 511 -25.45 -9.00 19.00
C GLU A 511 -25.57 -8.35 17.61
N THR A 512 -26.78 -7.96 17.23
CA THR A 512 -27.04 -7.17 16.01
C THR A 512 -26.74 -5.70 16.31
N THR A 513 -25.65 -5.20 15.78
CA THR A 513 -25.18 -3.83 16.03
C THR A 513 -25.08 -2.98 14.77
N VAL A 514 -25.38 -3.53 13.60
CA VAL A 514 -25.29 -2.85 12.31
C VAL A 514 -26.59 -3.00 11.54
N ASP A 515 -27.16 -1.88 11.10
CA ASP A 515 -28.21 -1.84 10.10
C ASP A 515 -27.57 -1.56 8.74
N VAL A 516 -27.61 -2.55 7.86
CA VAL A 516 -27.20 -2.44 6.47
C VAL A 516 -28.41 -2.06 5.64
N HIS A 517 -28.34 -0.94 4.95
CA HIS A 517 -29.46 -0.37 4.24
C HIS A 517 -29.34 -0.56 2.73
N ALA A 518 -30.30 -1.23 2.12
CA ALA A 518 -30.43 -1.40 0.67
C ALA A 518 -31.59 -0.53 0.14
N HIS A 519 -31.29 0.34 -0.81
CA HIS A 519 -32.23 1.30 -1.38
C HIS A 519 -32.84 0.76 -2.67
N LEU A 520 -34.12 0.46 -2.71
CA LEU A 520 -34.82 -0.16 -3.85
C LEU A 520 -34.51 0.53 -5.20
N ALA A 521 -34.39 1.85 -5.23
CA ALA A 521 -34.16 2.59 -6.45
C ALA A 521 -32.68 2.57 -6.89
N LEU A 522 -31.73 2.59 -5.93
CA LEU A 522 -30.28 2.62 -6.19
C LEU A 522 -29.74 1.21 -6.43
N GLU A 523 -30.22 0.22 -5.69
CA GLU A 523 -29.82 -1.18 -5.82
C GLU A 523 -30.16 -1.75 -7.21
N ASN A 524 -31.28 -1.34 -7.81
CA ASN A 524 -31.63 -1.78 -9.16
C ASN A 524 -30.60 -1.38 -10.23
N GLN A 525 -29.84 -0.29 -10.03
CA GLN A 525 -28.79 0.13 -10.97
C GLN A 525 -27.45 -0.53 -10.67
N SER A 526 -27.07 -0.66 -9.40
CA SER A 526 -25.79 -1.25 -8.99
C SER A 526 -25.81 -2.78 -9.11
N LEU A 527 -26.90 -3.43 -8.73
CA LEU A 527 -27.07 -4.89 -8.82
C LEU A 527 -27.15 -5.39 -10.26
N ALA A 528 -27.78 -4.65 -11.18
CA ALA A 528 -27.90 -5.08 -12.58
C ALA A 528 -26.53 -5.29 -13.25
N GLY A 529 -25.57 -4.41 -12.99
CA GLY A 529 -24.20 -4.55 -13.49
C GLY A 529 -23.44 -5.70 -12.84
N THR A 530 -23.66 -5.93 -11.56
CA THR A 530 -22.97 -6.94 -10.75
C THR A 530 -23.47 -8.35 -11.02
N ILE A 531 -24.78 -8.54 -11.18
CA ILE A 531 -25.44 -9.84 -11.37
C ILE A 531 -24.91 -10.53 -12.64
N GLY A 532 -24.70 -9.79 -13.72
CA GLY A 532 -24.17 -10.32 -14.98
C GLY A 532 -22.73 -10.86 -14.88
N LEU A 533 -21.95 -10.35 -13.94
CA LEU A 533 -20.54 -10.70 -13.73
C LEU A 533 -20.33 -11.61 -12.50
N TYR A 534 -21.36 -11.77 -11.66
CA TYR A 534 -21.21 -12.42 -10.36
C TYR A 534 -20.62 -13.83 -10.44
N GLY A 535 -21.07 -14.64 -11.38
CA GLY A 535 -20.53 -16.00 -11.58
C GLY A 535 -19.03 -16.00 -11.93
N GLN A 536 -18.59 -15.08 -12.78
CA GLN A 536 -17.17 -14.96 -13.16
C GLN A 536 -16.30 -14.51 -11.96
N LEU A 537 -16.76 -13.51 -11.24
CA LEU A 537 -16.09 -12.97 -10.07
C LEU A 537 -16.02 -14.00 -8.92
N LEU A 538 -17.06 -14.82 -8.78
CA LEU A 538 -17.09 -15.94 -7.84
C LEU A 538 -15.96 -16.94 -8.11
N GLU A 539 -15.73 -17.30 -9.39
CA GLU A 539 -14.65 -18.21 -9.76
C GLU A 539 -13.25 -17.62 -9.48
N GLU A 540 -13.07 -16.32 -9.70
CA GLU A 540 -11.80 -15.65 -9.38
C GLU A 540 -11.50 -15.71 -7.88
N ILE A 541 -12.49 -15.50 -7.02
CA ILE A 541 -12.32 -15.61 -5.56
C ILE A 541 -12.03 -17.06 -5.17
N TYR A 542 -12.79 -18.02 -5.70
CA TYR A 542 -12.59 -19.43 -5.37
C TYR A 542 -11.23 -19.96 -5.79
N ALA A 543 -10.68 -19.48 -6.90
CA ALA A 543 -9.33 -19.82 -7.34
C ALA A 543 -8.22 -19.33 -6.39
N ARG A 544 -8.48 -18.25 -5.67
CA ARG A 544 -7.50 -17.59 -4.79
C ARG A 544 -7.68 -17.90 -3.30
N THR A 545 -8.75 -18.58 -2.93
CA THR A 545 -9.08 -18.85 -1.53
C THR A 545 -9.02 -20.33 -1.20
N PRO A 546 -8.53 -20.70 -0.01
CA PRO A 546 -8.44 -22.10 0.38
C PRO A 546 -9.82 -22.78 0.42
N MET A 547 -9.82 -24.09 0.19
CA MET A 547 -10.98 -24.96 0.35
C MET A 547 -10.66 -25.93 1.51
N PRO A 548 -10.99 -25.51 2.75
CA PRO A 548 -10.50 -26.22 3.94
C PRO A 548 -11.10 -27.61 4.13
N ASP A 549 -12.30 -27.86 3.64
CA ASP A 549 -12.99 -29.13 3.83
C ASP A 549 -14.05 -29.44 2.75
N GLU A 550 -14.61 -30.65 2.82
CA GLU A 550 -15.62 -31.14 1.89
C GLU A 550 -16.94 -30.34 1.96
N ARG A 551 -17.31 -29.85 3.14
CA ARG A 551 -18.53 -29.03 3.32
C ARG A 551 -18.44 -27.75 2.53
N ILE A 552 -17.30 -27.07 2.58
CA ILE A 552 -17.04 -25.85 1.79
C ILE A 552 -17.03 -26.17 0.29
N ARG A 553 -16.49 -27.33 -0.11
CA ARG A 553 -16.53 -27.78 -1.51
C ARG A 553 -17.97 -27.92 -2.02
N VAL A 554 -18.84 -28.55 -1.22
CA VAL A 554 -20.26 -28.71 -1.56
C VAL A 554 -20.97 -27.35 -1.56
N GLY A 555 -20.71 -26.51 -0.56
CA GLY A 555 -21.25 -25.14 -0.49
C GLY A 555 -20.90 -24.30 -1.72
N ARG A 556 -19.64 -24.33 -2.16
CA ARG A 556 -19.19 -23.66 -3.39
C ARG A 556 -19.88 -24.20 -4.65
N ALA A 557 -20.10 -25.50 -4.74
CA ALA A 557 -20.83 -26.09 -5.86
C ALA A 557 -22.29 -25.63 -5.89
N ASN A 558 -22.97 -25.63 -4.73
CA ASN A 558 -24.32 -25.08 -4.58
C ASN A 558 -24.37 -23.60 -4.95
N GLN A 559 -23.40 -22.81 -4.48
CA GLN A 559 -23.32 -21.37 -4.77
C GLN A 559 -23.19 -21.07 -6.27
N ARG A 560 -22.38 -21.85 -7.01
CA ARG A 560 -22.29 -21.74 -8.46
C ARG A 560 -23.64 -21.94 -9.16
N THR A 561 -24.38 -22.95 -8.70
CA THR A 561 -25.70 -23.25 -9.24
C THR A 561 -26.69 -22.11 -8.97
N LEU A 562 -26.69 -21.57 -7.75
CA LEU A 562 -27.56 -20.46 -7.37
C LEU A 562 -27.17 -19.16 -8.08
N ALA A 563 -25.86 -18.90 -8.22
CA ALA A 563 -25.33 -17.72 -8.93
C ALA A 563 -25.78 -17.71 -10.40
N ALA A 564 -25.81 -18.85 -11.06
CA ALA A 564 -26.32 -18.97 -12.42
C ALA A 564 -27.80 -18.58 -12.57
N GLY A 565 -28.61 -18.71 -11.50
CA GLY A 565 -30.00 -18.31 -11.46
C GLY A 565 -30.29 -16.85 -11.08
N LEU A 566 -29.25 -16.10 -10.64
CA LEU A 566 -29.42 -14.70 -10.21
C LEU A 566 -30.05 -13.76 -11.24
N PRO A 567 -29.69 -13.82 -12.55
CA PRO A 567 -30.35 -12.98 -13.55
C PRO A 567 -31.87 -13.17 -13.62
N ASP A 568 -32.34 -14.41 -13.48
CA ASP A 568 -33.78 -14.73 -13.49
C ASP A 568 -34.46 -14.25 -12.22
N ILE A 569 -33.81 -14.35 -11.06
CA ILE A 569 -34.33 -13.82 -9.79
C ILE A 569 -34.50 -12.31 -9.90
N PHE A 570 -33.45 -11.62 -10.38
CA PHE A 570 -33.44 -10.16 -10.56
C PHE A 570 -34.56 -9.70 -11.53
N ALA A 571 -34.68 -10.37 -12.67
CA ALA A 571 -35.69 -10.03 -13.68
C ALA A 571 -37.12 -10.17 -13.15
N ARG A 572 -37.39 -11.17 -12.27
CA ARG A 572 -38.72 -11.43 -11.73
C ARG A 572 -39.12 -10.52 -10.57
N ALA A 573 -38.16 -10.18 -9.71
CA ALA A 573 -38.48 -9.61 -8.40
C ALA A 573 -37.55 -8.51 -7.90
N GLY A 574 -36.52 -8.13 -8.66
CA GLY A 574 -35.44 -7.19 -8.23
C GLY A 574 -35.97 -5.82 -7.77
N GLY A 575 -37.16 -5.39 -8.21
CA GLY A 575 -37.74 -4.12 -7.78
C GLY A 575 -38.65 -4.24 -6.53
N THR A 576 -38.64 -5.37 -5.83
CA THR A 576 -39.44 -5.59 -4.62
C THR A 576 -38.56 -5.90 -3.41
N PRO A 577 -39.04 -5.60 -2.17
CA PRO A 577 -38.28 -5.95 -0.96
C PRO A 577 -37.95 -7.44 -0.88
N GLN A 578 -38.89 -8.32 -1.24
CA GLN A 578 -38.65 -9.77 -1.24
C GLN A 578 -37.58 -10.17 -2.27
N GLY A 579 -37.59 -9.58 -3.46
CA GLY A 579 -36.58 -9.86 -4.49
C GLY A 579 -35.19 -9.43 -4.07
N VAL A 580 -35.06 -8.31 -3.36
CA VAL A 580 -33.78 -7.89 -2.79
C VAL A 580 -33.29 -8.90 -1.75
N PHE A 581 -34.17 -9.38 -0.85
CA PHE A 581 -33.80 -10.43 0.12
C PHE A 581 -33.38 -11.74 -0.56
N ASP A 582 -34.07 -12.14 -1.63
CA ASP A 582 -33.73 -13.34 -2.39
C ASP A 582 -32.35 -13.22 -3.03
N ILE A 583 -32.01 -12.07 -3.62
CA ILE A 583 -30.70 -11.78 -4.20
C ILE A 583 -29.61 -11.84 -3.13
N TYR A 584 -29.79 -11.12 -2.01
CA TYR A 584 -28.82 -11.14 -0.91
C TYR A 584 -28.65 -12.53 -0.30
N SER A 585 -29.71 -13.35 -0.25
CA SER A 585 -29.62 -14.74 0.22
C SER A 585 -28.73 -15.61 -0.65
N VAL A 586 -28.63 -15.32 -1.94
CA VAL A 586 -27.66 -15.97 -2.85
C VAL A 586 -26.26 -15.37 -2.65
N VAL A 587 -26.13 -14.05 -2.72
CA VAL A 587 -24.83 -13.35 -2.67
C VAL A 587 -24.08 -13.64 -1.36
N THR A 588 -24.78 -13.71 -0.23
CA THR A 588 -24.17 -14.05 1.07
C THR A 588 -23.75 -15.51 1.21
N GLY A 589 -24.15 -16.38 0.28
CA GLY A 589 -23.90 -17.82 0.39
C GLY A 589 -24.83 -18.55 1.38
N ALA A 590 -25.72 -17.81 2.06
CA ALA A 590 -26.61 -18.36 3.08
C ALA A 590 -27.44 -19.52 2.55
N LEU A 591 -28.02 -19.35 1.37
CA LEU A 591 -28.82 -20.38 0.73
C LEU A 591 -27.99 -21.60 0.30
N ALA A 592 -26.77 -21.38 -0.20
CA ALA A 592 -25.89 -22.46 -0.62
C ALA A 592 -25.45 -23.36 0.55
N MET A 593 -25.18 -22.75 1.70
CA MET A 593 -24.80 -23.49 2.92
C MET A 593 -25.99 -24.26 3.53
N ARG A 594 -27.21 -23.70 3.52
CA ARG A 594 -28.41 -24.37 3.97
C ARG A 594 -28.81 -25.59 3.15
N GLN A 595 -28.33 -25.70 1.93
CA GLN A 595 -28.56 -26.84 1.04
C GLN A 595 -27.55 -28.00 1.23
N ILE A 596 -26.59 -27.86 2.15
CA ILE A 596 -25.66 -28.96 2.46
C ILE A 596 -26.38 -29.96 3.35
N PRO A 597 -26.44 -31.25 2.99
CA PRO A 597 -26.96 -32.29 3.87
C PRO A 597 -26.22 -32.34 5.20
N SER A 598 -26.95 -32.52 6.29
CA SER A 598 -26.44 -32.65 7.66
C SER A 598 -25.54 -33.87 7.83
#